data_f291bce4d39fb30e231a376c9e667913
#
_entry.id   f291bce4d39fb30e231a376c9e667913
#
_cell.length_a   1.000
_cell.length_b   1.000
_cell.length_c   1.000
_cell.angle_alpha   90.00
_cell.angle_beta   90.00
_cell.angle_gamma   90.00
#
_symmetry.space_group_name_H-M   'P 1'
#
loop_
_entity.id
_entity.type
_entity.pdbx_description
1 polymer ?
#
loop_
_entity_poly.entity_id
_entity_poly.type
_entity_poly.pdbx_seq_one_letter_code
_entity_poly.pdbx_strand_id
1 'polypeptide(L)'
;LIDLDFLKKATPVTEKNPEKSRKGLYFISDNFIRFWFRYVYPYKGELELDNQQIVLDELEKDFIQKFVAFSYEDICKDIFASLCRNKEVDFVPSRIGSYWLNDINGDTEIDVMAVDHQKKQVFAGECKYHNKPVDATVYYELEEKVKKSAELRTAFPGYKILYGLFSKSGFTQRMLDQAEGRDDILLIQEDRIL
;
A
#
# COMPACT_ATOMS: atom_id res chain seq x y z
N LEU A 1 -23.75 -0.67 -7.13
CA LEU A 1 -22.61 0.26 -7.17
C LEU A 1 -21.29 -0.48 -7.46
N ILE A 2 -21.11 -1.69 -6.93
CA ILE A 2 -19.93 -2.53 -7.28
C ILE A 2 -20.02 -2.94 -8.75
N ASP A 3 -21.17 -3.43 -9.21
CA ASP A 3 -21.40 -3.84 -10.60
C ASP A 3 -21.26 -2.69 -11.63
N LEU A 4 -21.23 -1.46 -11.15
CA LEU A 4 -21.05 -0.24 -11.94
C LEU A 4 -19.65 0.38 -11.74
N ASP A 5 -18.73 -0.34 -11.11
CA ASP A 5 -17.37 0.10 -10.79
C ASP A 5 -17.24 1.41 -10.00
N PHE A 6 -18.32 1.87 -9.34
CA PHE A 6 -18.23 3.01 -8.43
C PHE A 6 -17.60 2.66 -7.09
N LEU A 7 -17.79 1.41 -6.64
CA LEU A 7 -17.21 0.89 -5.41
C LEU A 7 -16.39 -0.35 -5.69
N LYS A 8 -15.22 -0.43 -5.06
CA LYS A 8 -14.42 -1.66 -4.99
C LYS A 8 -14.45 -2.23 -3.57
N LYS A 9 -14.53 -3.55 -3.45
CA LYS A 9 -14.33 -4.27 -2.19
C LYS A 9 -12.88 -4.75 -2.14
N ALA A 10 -12.11 -4.27 -1.18
CA ALA A 10 -10.81 -4.83 -0.86
C ALA A 10 -10.92 -5.81 0.31
N THR A 11 -10.13 -6.88 0.27
CA THR A 11 -10.00 -7.87 1.35
C THR A 11 -8.53 -8.15 1.57
N PRO A 12 -8.10 -8.50 2.80
CA PRO A 12 -6.71 -8.89 3.03
C PRO A 12 -6.25 -9.97 2.05
N VAL A 13 -5.00 -9.91 1.62
CA VAL A 13 -4.43 -10.91 0.68
C VAL A 13 -4.49 -12.32 1.23
N THR A 14 -4.47 -12.48 2.55
CA THR A 14 -4.60 -13.76 3.26
C THR A 14 -6.00 -14.37 3.19
N GLU A 15 -7.02 -13.60 2.78
CA GLU A 15 -8.40 -14.05 2.77
C GLU A 15 -8.64 -15.10 1.68
N LYS A 16 -9.04 -16.31 2.08
CA LYS A 16 -9.27 -17.44 1.17
C LYS A 16 -10.50 -17.26 0.29
N ASN A 17 -11.52 -16.59 0.80
CA ASN A 17 -12.82 -16.38 0.15
C ASN A 17 -13.18 -14.88 0.12
N PRO A 18 -12.56 -14.09 -0.77
CA PRO A 18 -12.75 -12.63 -0.81
C PRO A 18 -14.19 -12.18 -0.93
N GLU A 19 -14.99 -12.87 -1.78
CA GLU A 19 -16.39 -12.52 -2.04
C GLU A 19 -17.26 -12.67 -0.79
N LYS A 20 -17.03 -13.72 0.01
CA LYS A 20 -17.79 -14.03 1.24
C LYS A 20 -17.15 -13.44 2.49
N SER A 21 -16.01 -12.78 2.39
CA SER A 21 -15.29 -12.24 3.53
C SER A 21 -16.09 -11.13 4.22
N ARG A 22 -16.11 -11.19 5.56
CA ARG A 22 -16.59 -10.12 6.43
C ARG A 22 -15.52 -9.08 6.76
N LYS A 23 -14.26 -9.34 6.40
CA LYS A 23 -13.11 -8.45 6.59
C LYS A 23 -12.98 -7.42 5.46
N GLY A 24 -13.91 -7.39 4.50
CA GLY A 24 -13.85 -6.50 3.35
C GLY A 24 -14.11 -5.05 3.73
N LEU A 25 -13.28 -4.15 3.19
CA LEU A 25 -13.47 -2.71 3.20
C LEU A 25 -13.98 -2.26 1.84
N TYR A 26 -14.83 -1.24 1.82
CA TYR A 26 -15.40 -0.70 0.60
C TYR A 26 -14.83 0.69 0.34
N PHE A 27 -14.36 0.90 -0.88
CA PHE A 27 -13.75 2.15 -1.33
C PHE A 27 -14.43 2.66 -2.59
N ILE A 28 -14.51 3.97 -2.74
CA ILE A 28 -14.86 4.60 -4.01
C ILE A 28 -13.71 4.33 -4.99
N SER A 29 -14.01 3.72 -6.14
CA SER A 29 -13.02 3.29 -7.14
C SER A 29 -12.36 4.46 -7.84
N ASP A 30 -13.15 5.47 -8.20
CA ASP A 30 -12.71 6.65 -8.93
C ASP A 30 -12.12 7.72 -8.00
N ASN A 31 -10.89 8.15 -8.28
CA ASN A 31 -10.18 9.13 -7.46
C ASN A 31 -10.83 10.52 -7.53
N PHE A 32 -11.41 10.93 -8.68
CA PHE A 32 -12.11 12.20 -8.79
C PHE A 32 -13.38 12.21 -7.93
N ILE A 33 -14.18 11.14 -8.00
CA ILE A 33 -15.39 10.99 -7.18
C ILE A 33 -15.03 10.98 -5.69
N ARG A 34 -13.96 10.27 -5.33
CA ARG A 34 -13.44 10.26 -3.95
C ARG A 34 -13.00 11.65 -3.49
N PHE A 35 -12.28 12.40 -4.34
CA PHE A 35 -11.89 13.78 -4.08
C PHE A 35 -13.12 14.68 -3.90
N TRP A 36 -14.08 14.56 -4.82
CA TRP A 36 -15.31 15.35 -4.80
C TRP A 36 -16.06 15.17 -3.47
N PHE A 37 -16.34 13.92 -3.06
CA PHE A 37 -17.10 13.65 -1.85
C PHE A 37 -16.34 13.99 -0.56
N ARG A 38 -15.02 14.02 -0.59
CA ARG A 38 -14.22 14.36 0.57
C ARG A 38 -14.00 15.86 0.74
N TYR A 39 -13.70 16.58 -0.33
CA TYR A 39 -13.21 17.96 -0.26
C TYR A 39 -14.13 19.00 -0.90
N VAL A 40 -15.06 18.62 -1.76
CA VAL A 40 -15.93 19.56 -2.47
C VAL A 40 -17.36 19.47 -1.98
N TYR A 41 -17.96 18.31 -2.00
CA TYR A 41 -19.37 18.12 -1.65
C TYR A 41 -19.75 18.58 -0.24
N PRO A 42 -18.95 18.32 0.83
CA PRO A 42 -19.26 18.79 2.17
C PRO A 42 -19.33 20.32 2.30
N TYR A 43 -18.61 21.03 1.42
CA TYR A 43 -18.48 22.51 1.44
C TYR A 43 -19.23 23.18 0.29
N LYS A 44 -20.23 22.49 -0.29
CA LYS A 44 -20.97 23.01 -1.45
C LYS A 44 -21.64 24.36 -1.16
N GLY A 45 -22.21 24.53 0.04
CA GLY A 45 -22.86 25.78 0.43
C GLY A 45 -21.90 26.97 0.47
N GLU A 46 -20.70 26.75 1.02
CA GLU A 46 -19.64 27.76 1.10
C GLU A 46 -19.12 28.11 -0.30
N LEU A 47 -18.97 27.11 -1.17
CA LEU A 47 -18.55 27.34 -2.55
C LEU A 47 -19.58 28.12 -3.37
N GLU A 48 -20.88 27.91 -3.14
CA GLU A 48 -21.96 28.68 -3.75
C GLU A 48 -21.98 30.17 -3.29
N LEU A 49 -21.34 30.45 -2.15
CA LEU A 49 -21.14 31.81 -1.61
C LEU A 49 -19.74 32.37 -1.92
N ASP A 50 -19.04 31.81 -2.90
CA ASP A 50 -17.67 32.17 -3.31
C ASP A 50 -16.61 32.09 -2.20
N ASN A 51 -16.86 31.31 -1.13
CA ASN A 51 -15.92 31.10 -0.05
C ASN A 51 -15.03 29.87 -0.27
N GLN A 52 -14.19 29.92 -1.30
CA GLN A 52 -13.32 28.82 -1.70
C GLN A 52 -12.19 28.54 -0.71
N GLN A 53 -11.83 29.53 0.13
CA GLN A 53 -10.72 29.39 1.09
C GLN A 53 -10.94 28.24 2.07
N ILE A 54 -12.16 27.98 2.47
CA ILE A 54 -12.50 26.86 3.35
C ILE A 54 -12.05 25.51 2.76
N VAL A 55 -12.29 25.31 1.47
CA VAL A 55 -11.87 24.07 0.77
C VAL A 55 -10.35 23.98 0.68
N LEU A 56 -9.67 25.08 0.39
CA LEU A 56 -8.20 25.11 0.34
C LEU A 56 -7.59 24.80 1.71
N ASP A 57 -8.14 25.37 2.78
CA ASP A 57 -7.69 25.09 4.14
C ASP A 57 -7.86 23.60 4.53
N GLU A 58 -8.93 22.96 4.09
CA GLU A 58 -9.14 21.52 4.31
C GLU A 58 -8.16 20.66 3.49
N LEU A 59 -7.87 21.05 2.25
CA LEU A 59 -6.86 20.38 1.42
C LEU A 59 -5.47 20.46 2.05
N GLU A 60 -5.08 21.63 2.57
CA GLU A 60 -3.76 21.79 3.21
C GLU A 60 -3.56 20.89 4.42
N LYS A 61 -4.63 20.57 5.16
CA LYS A 61 -4.54 19.75 6.38
C LYS A 61 -4.09 18.31 6.12
N ASP A 62 -4.64 17.65 5.11
CA ASP A 62 -4.46 16.19 5.02
C ASP A 62 -4.43 15.61 3.59
N PHE A 63 -4.52 16.45 2.55
CA PHE A 63 -4.60 15.98 1.16
C PHE A 63 -3.44 15.04 0.79
N ILE A 64 -2.21 15.44 1.08
CA ILE A 64 -1.03 14.61 0.76
C ILE A 64 -1.03 13.33 1.57
N GLN A 65 -1.23 13.45 2.90
CA GLN A 65 -1.07 12.33 3.83
C GLN A 65 -2.20 11.30 3.76
N LYS A 66 -3.43 11.75 3.45
CA LYS A 66 -4.59 10.86 3.48
C LYS A 66 -5.18 10.55 2.11
N PHE A 67 -5.09 11.48 1.16
CA PHE A 67 -5.67 11.26 -0.17
C PHE A 67 -4.63 10.75 -1.16
N VAL A 68 -3.51 11.47 -1.28
CA VAL A 68 -2.46 11.12 -2.25
C VAL A 68 -1.72 9.87 -1.81
N ALA A 69 -1.36 9.74 -0.52
CA ALA A 69 -0.68 8.55 0.01
C ALA A 69 -1.50 7.27 -0.24
N PHE A 70 -2.80 7.30 0.02
CA PHE A 70 -3.68 6.16 -0.27
C PHE A 70 -3.74 5.81 -1.77
N SER A 71 -3.74 6.82 -2.66
CA SER A 71 -3.69 6.58 -4.12
C SER A 71 -2.34 6.02 -4.55
N TYR A 72 -1.26 6.42 -3.86
CA TYR A 72 0.09 5.95 -4.13
C TYR A 72 0.25 4.46 -3.80
N GLU A 73 -0.41 3.94 -2.77
CA GLU A 73 -0.41 2.51 -2.46
C GLU A 73 -0.99 1.67 -3.62
N ASP A 74 -2.09 2.14 -4.25
CA ASP A 74 -2.65 1.45 -5.42
C ASP A 74 -1.67 1.50 -6.61
N ILE A 75 -1.01 2.64 -6.83
CA ILE A 75 0.05 2.77 -7.84
C ILE A 75 1.22 1.82 -7.55
N CYS A 76 1.65 1.69 -6.29
CA CYS A 76 2.73 0.77 -5.90
C CYS A 76 2.38 -0.69 -6.17
N LYS A 77 1.11 -1.09 -5.98
CA LYS A 77 0.63 -2.43 -6.35
C LYS A 77 0.74 -2.68 -7.86
N ASP A 78 0.38 -1.69 -8.67
CA ASP A 78 0.49 -1.76 -10.13
C ASP A 78 1.95 -1.78 -10.60
N ILE A 79 2.82 -0.99 -9.96
CA ILE A 79 4.27 -1.01 -10.21
C ILE A 79 4.83 -2.40 -9.92
N PHE A 80 4.56 -2.98 -8.75
CA PHE A 80 5.03 -4.32 -8.41
C PHE A 80 4.52 -5.38 -9.38
N ALA A 81 3.24 -5.31 -9.78
CA ALA A 81 2.68 -6.18 -10.79
C ALA A 81 3.39 -6.04 -12.15
N SER A 82 3.78 -4.82 -12.52
CA SER A 82 4.53 -4.55 -13.76
C SER A 82 5.94 -5.11 -13.70
N LEU A 83 6.68 -4.88 -12.61
CA LEU A 83 8.03 -5.44 -12.40
C LEU A 83 8.04 -6.97 -12.49
N CYS A 84 7.02 -7.63 -11.91
CA CYS A 84 6.87 -9.07 -12.04
C CYS A 84 6.58 -9.52 -13.49
N ARG A 85 5.67 -8.82 -14.21
CA ARG A 85 5.36 -9.14 -15.62
C ARG A 85 6.57 -8.97 -16.53
N ASN A 86 7.36 -7.93 -16.30
CA ASN A 86 8.57 -7.62 -17.05
C ASN A 86 9.75 -8.53 -16.69
N LYS A 87 9.58 -9.41 -15.69
CA LYS A 87 10.63 -10.29 -15.14
C LYS A 87 11.83 -9.54 -14.53
N GLU A 88 11.61 -8.32 -14.07
CA GLU A 88 12.59 -7.55 -13.33
C GLU A 88 12.70 -8.05 -11.88
N VAL A 89 11.60 -8.62 -11.37
CA VAL A 89 11.55 -9.37 -10.11
C VAL A 89 11.17 -10.81 -10.40
N ASP A 90 11.95 -11.74 -9.86
CA ASP A 90 11.71 -13.18 -10.02
C ASP A 90 10.61 -13.65 -9.05
N PHE A 91 9.38 -13.19 -9.28
CA PHE A 91 8.20 -13.42 -8.49
C PHE A 91 6.96 -13.58 -9.38
N VAL A 92 6.16 -14.62 -9.15
CA VAL A 92 4.93 -14.88 -9.90
C VAL A 92 3.73 -14.73 -8.97
N PRO A 93 3.15 -13.52 -8.86
CA PRO A 93 2.09 -13.27 -7.90
C PRO A 93 0.82 -14.03 -8.28
N SER A 94 0.31 -14.85 -7.38
CA SER A 94 -1.04 -15.42 -7.47
C SER A 94 -2.10 -14.41 -7.06
N ARG A 95 -1.73 -13.44 -6.22
CA ARG A 95 -2.57 -12.35 -5.75
C ARG A 95 -1.69 -11.18 -5.30
N ILE A 96 -2.12 -9.95 -5.59
CA ILE A 96 -1.54 -8.70 -5.07
C ILE A 96 -2.66 -7.91 -4.40
N GLY A 97 -2.37 -7.30 -3.28
CA GLY A 97 -3.30 -6.43 -2.54
C GLY A 97 -2.64 -5.86 -1.29
N SER A 98 -3.45 -5.45 -0.33
CA SER A 98 -2.98 -5.03 1.00
C SER A 98 -3.26 -6.11 2.04
N TYR A 99 -2.59 -6.03 3.16
CA TYR A 99 -2.89 -6.86 4.33
C TYR A 99 -3.19 -5.97 5.52
N TRP A 100 -4.23 -6.32 6.26
CA TRP A 100 -4.55 -5.69 7.54
C TRP A 100 -5.14 -6.71 8.51
N LEU A 101 -4.79 -6.54 9.76
CA LEU A 101 -5.31 -7.34 10.86
C LEU A 101 -5.49 -6.42 12.08
N ASN A 102 -6.71 -6.43 12.62
CA ASN A 102 -7.04 -5.75 13.87
C ASN A 102 -7.25 -6.84 14.91
N ASP A 103 -6.33 -7.00 15.83
CA ASP A 103 -6.42 -7.98 16.90
C ASP A 103 -6.03 -7.37 18.26
N ILE A 104 -5.99 -8.20 19.30
CA ILE A 104 -5.64 -7.77 20.66
C ILE A 104 -4.20 -7.26 20.82
N ASN A 105 -3.34 -7.53 19.82
CA ASN A 105 -1.94 -7.08 19.80
C ASN A 105 -1.77 -5.73 19.06
N GLY A 106 -2.86 -5.17 18.56
CA GLY A 106 -2.89 -3.92 17.81
C GLY A 106 -3.16 -4.12 16.31
N ASP A 107 -3.16 -2.99 15.61
CA ASP A 107 -3.39 -2.98 14.17
C ASP A 107 -2.08 -3.27 13.43
N THR A 108 -2.12 -4.23 12.53
CA THR A 108 -1.03 -4.52 11.59
C THR A 108 -1.49 -4.23 10.18
N GLU A 109 -0.77 -3.37 9.47
CA GLU A 109 -1.05 -3.03 8.08
C GLU A 109 0.23 -3.15 7.24
N ILE A 110 0.09 -3.74 6.03
CA ILE A 110 1.11 -3.82 4.99
C ILE A 110 0.48 -3.32 3.70
N ASP A 111 1.03 -2.25 3.13
CA ASP A 111 0.43 -1.51 2.03
C ASP A 111 0.36 -2.33 0.74
N VAL A 112 1.43 -3.06 0.43
CA VAL A 112 1.51 -3.96 -0.73
C VAL A 112 1.92 -5.35 -0.27
N MET A 113 1.06 -6.32 -0.46
CA MET A 113 1.37 -7.71 -0.18
C MET A 113 1.05 -8.59 -1.38
N ALA A 114 1.95 -9.51 -1.70
CA ALA A 114 1.75 -10.49 -2.76
C ALA A 114 2.22 -11.87 -2.33
N VAL A 115 1.65 -12.91 -2.95
CA VAL A 115 1.98 -14.29 -2.63
C VAL A 115 2.33 -15.05 -3.90
N ASP A 116 3.50 -15.68 -3.91
CA ASP A 116 3.93 -16.65 -4.91
C ASP A 116 3.92 -18.06 -4.29
N HIS A 117 2.89 -18.84 -4.61
CA HIS A 117 2.76 -20.19 -4.10
C HIS A 117 3.74 -21.19 -4.73
N GLN A 118 4.21 -20.92 -5.95
CA GLN A 118 5.14 -21.80 -6.66
C GLN A 118 6.53 -21.73 -6.02
N LYS A 119 7.01 -20.51 -5.75
CA LYS A 119 8.32 -20.28 -5.13
C LYS A 119 8.29 -20.27 -3.61
N LYS A 120 7.11 -20.36 -3.01
CA LYS A 120 6.90 -20.20 -1.56
C LYS A 120 7.51 -18.88 -1.09
N GLN A 121 7.09 -17.78 -1.69
CA GLN A 121 7.53 -16.43 -1.35
C GLN A 121 6.33 -15.55 -1.03
N VAL A 122 6.53 -14.63 -0.10
CA VAL A 122 5.60 -13.53 0.21
C VAL A 122 6.36 -12.24 0.01
N PHE A 123 5.79 -11.33 -0.77
CA PHE A 123 6.24 -9.95 -0.85
C PHE A 123 5.49 -9.12 0.19
N ALA A 124 6.22 -8.34 0.98
CA ALA A 124 5.68 -7.38 1.92
C ALA A 124 6.30 -5.99 1.64
N GLY A 125 5.45 -5.03 1.28
CA GLY A 125 5.87 -3.70 0.84
C GLY A 125 5.26 -2.57 1.66
N GLU A 126 6.07 -1.54 1.92
CA GLU A 126 5.65 -0.28 2.56
C GLU A 126 5.82 0.87 1.58
N CYS A 127 4.83 1.78 1.53
CA CYS A 127 4.76 2.89 0.59
C CYS A 127 4.96 4.23 1.30
N LYS A 128 5.88 5.07 0.81
CA LYS A 128 6.14 6.39 1.40
C LYS A 128 6.06 7.50 0.35
N TYR A 129 4.96 8.25 0.38
CA TYR A 129 4.74 9.42 -0.46
C TYR A 129 5.01 10.71 0.33
N HIS A 130 6.26 11.05 0.52
CA HIS A 130 6.69 12.30 1.18
C HIS A 130 7.97 12.83 0.54
N ASN A 131 8.35 14.07 0.89
CA ASN A 131 9.49 14.77 0.27
C ASN A 131 10.84 14.46 0.94
N LYS A 132 10.90 13.46 1.83
CA LYS A 132 12.15 13.04 2.49
C LYS A 132 12.53 11.64 2.00
N PRO A 133 13.83 11.33 1.84
CA PRO A 133 14.29 9.98 1.56
C PRO A 133 13.84 9.00 2.64
N VAL A 134 13.53 7.76 2.25
CA VAL A 134 13.13 6.69 3.16
C VAL A 134 14.36 6.13 3.88
N ASP A 135 14.30 6.06 5.20
CA ASP A 135 15.38 5.54 6.04
C ASP A 135 15.19 4.05 6.39
N ALA A 136 16.27 3.39 6.79
CA ALA A 136 16.27 1.99 7.22
C ALA A 136 15.31 1.69 8.37
N THR A 137 14.89 2.68 9.16
CA THR A 137 13.88 2.50 10.20
C THR A 137 12.55 1.98 9.64
N VAL A 138 12.15 2.42 8.44
CA VAL A 138 10.92 1.95 7.77
C VAL A 138 11.03 0.46 7.43
N TYR A 139 12.20 0.00 6.98
CA TYR A 139 12.45 -1.42 6.75
C TYR A 139 12.32 -2.24 8.05
N TYR A 140 12.93 -1.78 9.14
CA TYR A 140 12.86 -2.50 10.41
C TYR A 140 11.44 -2.55 10.98
N GLU A 141 10.66 -1.48 10.84
CA GLU A 141 9.25 -1.44 11.22
C GLU A 141 8.42 -2.45 10.40
N LEU A 142 8.63 -2.51 9.08
CA LEU A 142 7.96 -3.48 8.21
C LEU A 142 8.35 -4.92 8.55
N GLU A 143 9.64 -5.18 8.75
CA GLU A 143 10.15 -6.49 9.16
C GLU A 143 9.53 -6.93 10.49
N GLU A 144 9.42 -6.02 11.44
CA GLU A 144 8.80 -6.29 12.75
C GLU A 144 7.29 -6.57 12.62
N LYS A 145 6.55 -5.80 11.81
CA LYS A 145 5.14 -6.05 11.50
C LYS A 145 4.94 -7.49 10.98
N VAL A 146 5.74 -7.90 9.99
CA VAL A 146 5.68 -9.25 9.40
C VAL A 146 6.01 -10.33 10.43
N LYS A 147 7.10 -10.17 11.20
CA LYS A 147 7.53 -11.12 12.22
C LYS A 147 6.54 -11.28 13.37
N LYS A 148 5.88 -10.21 13.80
CA LYS A 148 4.88 -10.23 14.89
C LYS A 148 3.54 -10.84 14.45
N SER A 149 3.17 -10.79 13.17
CA SER A 149 1.89 -11.31 12.70
C SER A 149 1.80 -12.84 12.82
N ALA A 150 1.03 -13.31 13.78
CA ALA A 150 0.75 -14.73 13.95
C ALA A 150 -0.06 -15.29 12.76
N GLU A 151 -0.95 -14.49 12.18
CA GLU A 151 -1.75 -14.87 11.01
C GLU A 151 -0.84 -15.14 9.81
N LEU A 152 0.14 -14.26 9.52
CA LEU A 152 1.06 -14.45 8.39
C LEU A 152 1.93 -15.70 8.56
N ARG A 153 2.46 -15.93 9.75
CA ARG A 153 3.24 -17.14 10.04
C ARG A 153 2.42 -18.41 9.86
N THR A 154 1.14 -18.38 10.23
CA THR A 154 0.22 -19.53 10.10
C THR A 154 -0.24 -19.72 8.66
N ALA A 155 -0.48 -18.63 7.92
CA ALA A 155 -0.92 -18.68 6.53
C ALA A 155 0.20 -19.13 5.57
N PHE A 156 1.46 -18.76 5.86
CA PHE A 156 2.61 -18.99 4.98
C PHE A 156 3.79 -19.65 5.69
N PRO A 157 3.62 -20.86 6.25
CA PRO A 157 4.68 -21.53 6.97
C PRO A 157 5.85 -21.89 6.03
N GLY A 158 7.05 -21.39 6.36
CA GLY A 158 8.28 -21.69 5.59
C GLY A 158 8.41 -20.92 4.26
N TYR A 159 7.55 -19.93 4.02
CA TYR A 159 7.74 -19.02 2.89
C TYR A 159 8.88 -18.03 3.17
N LYS A 160 9.66 -17.72 2.13
CA LYS A 160 10.63 -16.62 2.19
C LYS A 160 9.89 -15.29 2.09
N ILE A 161 10.36 -14.29 2.82
CA ILE A 161 9.83 -12.93 2.74
C ILE A 161 10.75 -12.10 1.85
N LEU A 162 10.17 -11.43 0.87
CA LEU A 162 10.77 -10.41 0.06
C LEU A 162 10.20 -9.07 0.51
N TYR A 163 11.04 -8.18 1.04
CA TYR A 163 10.64 -6.87 1.51
C TYR A 163 10.77 -5.84 0.40
N GLY A 164 9.78 -4.96 0.26
CA GLY A 164 9.80 -3.87 -0.71
C GLY A 164 9.58 -2.52 -0.05
N LEU A 165 10.38 -1.52 -0.41
CA LEU A 165 10.14 -0.15 0.00
C LEU A 165 9.92 0.71 -1.24
N PHE A 166 8.75 1.35 -1.31
CA PHE A 166 8.40 2.27 -2.38
C PHE A 166 8.57 3.70 -1.88
N SER A 167 9.37 4.47 -2.60
CA SER A 167 9.66 5.86 -2.24
C SER A 167 9.51 6.80 -3.43
N LYS A 168 8.77 7.90 -3.22
CA LYS A 168 8.77 9.03 -4.15
C LYS A 168 10.13 9.77 -4.18
N SER A 169 10.79 9.89 -3.03
CA SER A 169 11.95 10.78 -2.85
C SER A 169 13.27 10.04 -2.65
N GLY A 170 13.32 8.75 -3.00
CA GLY A 170 14.49 7.91 -2.87
C GLY A 170 14.77 7.47 -1.43
N PHE A 171 16.03 7.08 -1.16
CA PHE A 171 16.43 6.40 0.07
C PHE A 171 17.65 7.09 0.69
N THR A 172 17.77 6.99 2.00
CA THR A 172 18.99 7.43 2.69
C THR A 172 20.15 6.48 2.39
N GLN A 173 21.39 6.97 2.53
CA GLN A 173 22.56 6.09 2.37
C GLN A 173 22.49 4.88 3.30
N ARG A 174 22.04 5.07 4.54
CA ARG A 174 21.83 3.98 5.50
C ARG A 174 20.86 2.89 4.98
N MET A 175 19.82 3.29 4.24
CA MET A 175 18.89 2.30 3.64
C MET A 175 19.53 1.59 2.45
N LEU A 176 20.29 2.32 1.61
CA LEU A 176 21.04 1.73 0.51
C LEU A 176 22.06 0.72 1.01
N ASP A 177 22.86 1.08 2.03
CA ASP A 177 23.82 0.17 2.66
C ASP A 177 23.14 -1.07 3.29
N GLN A 178 21.92 -0.91 3.84
CA GLN A 178 21.15 -2.00 4.40
C GLN A 178 20.66 -3.00 3.33
N ALA A 179 20.42 -2.54 2.12
CA ALA A 179 19.95 -3.37 1.00
C ALA A 179 21.11 -3.96 0.18
N GLU A 180 22.33 -3.39 0.29
CA GLU A 180 23.49 -3.83 -0.47
C GLU A 180 23.81 -5.31 -0.22
N GLY A 181 23.91 -6.09 -1.31
CA GLY A 181 24.22 -7.52 -1.26
C GLY A 181 23.09 -8.42 -0.72
N ARG A 182 21.88 -7.88 -0.52
CA ARG A 182 20.70 -8.63 -0.08
C ARG A 182 19.72 -8.87 -1.24
N ASP A 183 19.29 -10.11 -1.37
CA ASP A 183 18.31 -10.55 -2.38
C ASP A 183 16.86 -10.54 -1.86
N ASP A 184 16.69 -10.23 -0.57
CA ASP A 184 15.39 -10.19 0.11
C ASP A 184 14.87 -8.76 0.36
N ILE A 185 15.55 -7.72 -0.16
CA ILE A 185 15.10 -6.32 -0.09
C ILE A 185 15.08 -5.70 -1.49
N LEU A 186 13.93 -5.13 -1.85
CA LEU A 186 13.77 -4.33 -3.06
C LEU A 186 13.55 -2.86 -2.69
N LEU A 187 14.38 -1.99 -3.23
CA LEU A 187 14.21 -0.54 -3.14
C LEU A 187 13.65 -0.03 -4.47
N ILE A 188 12.46 0.54 -4.43
CA ILE A 188 11.73 0.95 -5.64
C ILE A 188 11.50 2.46 -5.55
N GLN A 189 12.13 3.19 -6.48
CA GLN A 189 11.92 4.62 -6.63
C GLN A 189 11.18 4.88 -7.93
N GLU A 190 10.03 5.58 -7.84
CA GLU A 190 9.10 5.71 -8.96
C GLU A 190 8.68 4.32 -9.47
N ASP A 191 9.12 3.91 -10.64
CA ASP A 191 8.83 2.62 -11.27
C ASP A 191 10.07 1.71 -11.44
N ARG A 192 11.20 2.04 -10.78
CA ARG A 192 12.50 1.39 -10.96
C ARG A 192 13.04 0.78 -9.69
N ILE A 193 13.67 -0.37 -9.83
CA ILE A 193 14.47 -0.99 -8.77
C ILE A 193 15.87 -0.33 -8.78
N LEU A 194 16.38 0.00 -7.59
CA LEU A 194 17.72 0.58 -7.38
C LEU A 194 18.76 -0.50 -7.15
#